data_adfe9b924dc830919833f4f45139b2f5
#
_entry.id   adfe9b924dc830919833f4f45139b2f5
#
_cell.length_a   1.000
_cell.length_b   1.000
_cell.length_c   1.000
_cell.angle_alpha   90.00
_cell.angle_beta   90.00
_cell.angle_gamma   90.00
#
_symmetry.space_group_name_H-M   'P 1'
#
loop_
_entity.id
_entity.type
_entity.pdbx_description
1 polymer ?
#
loop_
_entity_poly.entity_id
_entity_poly.type
_entity_poly.pdbx_seq_one_letter_code
_entity_poly.pdbx_strand_id
1 'polypeptide(L)'
;AMVRGGRHLGDRPYFPAHVEDATVLADEPDEGGQPASPEIQVLEAFIAQHYLDGGVPPLLVLSHAVDKSLIEALSLQSGIKVTAQHQPREPRRAWLDMCIQGARIKLAQLLAEEGSQQARTRALVDALDLAVEDLDTFRIECFDISHTAGESTQASCVVFEAHRMQNAQYRRYN
;
A
#
# COMPACT_ATOMS: atom_id res chain seq x y z
N ALA A 1 8.71 -9.13 5.76
CA ALA A 1 8.83 -10.56 6.10
C ALA A 1 8.91 -10.76 7.61
N MET A 2 8.37 -11.86 8.09
CA MET A 2 8.41 -12.24 9.51
C MET A 2 9.29 -13.49 9.64
N VAL A 3 10.23 -13.47 10.59
CA VAL A 3 11.11 -14.60 10.89
C VAL A 3 11.07 -14.89 12.39
N ARG A 4 10.85 -16.14 12.78
CA ARG A 4 10.87 -16.59 14.18
C ARG A 4 11.61 -17.91 14.29
N GLY A 5 12.54 -18.03 15.26
CA GLY A 5 13.34 -19.25 15.43
C GLY A 5 14.11 -19.67 14.18
N GLY A 6 14.59 -18.73 13.38
CA GLY A 6 15.29 -18.98 12.12
C GLY A 6 14.40 -19.44 10.96
N ARG A 7 13.08 -19.48 11.15
CA ARG A 7 12.12 -19.86 10.09
C ARG A 7 11.39 -18.65 9.55
N HIS A 8 11.29 -18.54 8.23
CA HIS A 8 10.45 -17.56 7.55
C HIS A 8 8.97 -17.96 7.71
N LEU A 9 8.17 -17.07 8.29
CA LEU A 9 6.74 -17.31 8.56
C LEU A 9 5.83 -16.69 7.49
N GLY A 10 6.39 -16.01 6.53
CA GLY A 10 5.67 -15.33 5.46
C GLY A 10 6.08 -13.87 5.29
N ASP A 11 5.63 -13.31 4.21
CA ASP A 11 5.80 -11.90 3.87
C ASP A 11 4.47 -11.32 3.39
N ARG A 12 4.29 -10.05 3.66
CA ARG A 12 3.16 -9.27 3.18
C ARG A 12 3.69 -7.98 2.57
N PRO A 13 3.39 -7.69 1.30
CA PRO A 13 3.70 -6.41 0.70
C PRO A 13 2.71 -5.35 1.22
N TYR A 14 3.24 -4.15 1.44
CA TYR A 14 2.46 -2.96 1.74
C TYR A 14 2.83 -1.91 0.70
N PHE A 15 1.84 -1.24 0.16
CA PHE A 15 2.00 -0.18 -0.82
C PHE A 15 1.48 1.10 -0.15
N PRO A 16 2.38 2.00 0.30
CA PRO A 16 1.94 3.25 0.91
C PRO A 16 1.22 4.11 -0.13
N ALA A 17 0.05 4.63 0.24
CA ALA A 17 -0.62 5.68 -0.50
C ALA A 17 -0.05 7.03 -0.04
N HIS A 18 -0.06 8.04 -0.91
CA HIS A 18 0.34 9.42 -0.59
C HIS A 18 1.83 9.60 -0.24
N VAL A 19 2.72 8.89 -0.94
CA VAL A 19 4.17 9.08 -0.80
C VAL A 19 4.59 10.50 -1.22
N GLU A 20 3.86 11.12 -2.15
CA GLU A 20 4.11 12.48 -2.64
C GLU A 20 3.86 13.53 -1.55
N ASP A 21 2.86 13.33 -0.69
CA ASP A 21 2.58 14.24 0.42
C ASP A 21 3.69 14.23 1.49
N ALA A 22 4.39 13.12 1.64
CA ALA A 22 5.53 13.00 2.54
C ALA A 22 6.76 13.79 2.04
N THR A 23 6.90 13.97 0.73
CA THR A 23 7.97 14.78 0.12
C THR A 23 7.70 16.28 0.26
N VAL A 24 6.45 16.70 0.25
CA VAL A 24 6.07 18.13 0.38
C VAL A 24 6.26 18.64 1.82
N LEU A 25 6.09 17.78 2.82
CA LEU A 25 6.31 18.13 4.23
C LEU A 25 7.80 18.20 4.63
N ALA A 26 8.70 17.71 3.77
CA ALA A 26 10.15 17.72 3.99
C ALA A 26 10.86 19.02 3.56
N ASP A 27 10.14 19.98 2.98
CA ASP A 27 10.70 21.25 2.51
C ASP A 27 10.90 22.31 3.62
N GLU A 28 10.60 22.01 4.89
CA GLU A 28 11.02 22.85 6.02
C GLU A 28 12.38 22.32 6.54
N PRO A 29 13.51 23.00 6.28
CA PRO A 29 14.78 22.59 6.82
C PRO A 29 14.82 22.85 8.32
N ASP A 30 14.79 21.78 9.11
CA ASP A 30 15.19 21.85 10.51
C ASP A 30 16.69 22.19 10.56
N GLU A 31 17.07 23.15 11.37
CA GLU A 31 18.44 23.72 11.40
C GLU A 31 19.48 22.64 11.74
N GLY A 32 20.05 21.97 10.74
CA GLY A 32 21.26 21.17 10.89
C GLY A 32 21.27 19.74 10.33
N GLY A 33 20.21 19.21 9.74
CA GLY A 33 20.17 17.86 9.16
C GLY A 33 19.94 17.86 7.65
N GLN A 34 20.66 17.04 6.88
CA GLN A 34 20.24 16.72 5.51
C GLN A 34 18.83 16.09 5.57
N PRO A 35 17.91 16.51 4.72
CA PRO A 35 16.57 15.90 4.68
C PRO A 35 16.71 14.40 4.46
N ALA A 36 16.04 13.62 5.30
CA ALA A 36 16.01 12.16 5.12
C ALA A 36 15.42 11.84 3.73
N SER A 37 16.01 10.86 3.04
CA SER A 37 15.49 10.48 1.73
C SER A 37 14.01 10.05 1.83
N PRO A 38 13.20 10.23 0.77
CA PRO A 38 11.79 9.84 0.77
C PRO A 38 11.58 8.39 1.22
N GLU A 39 12.51 7.50 0.87
CA GLU A 39 12.45 6.09 1.26
C GLU A 39 12.58 5.91 2.78
N ILE A 40 13.42 6.71 3.44
CA ILE A 40 13.59 6.66 4.89
C ILE A 40 12.34 7.18 5.57
N GLN A 41 11.77 8.30 5.12
CA GLN A 41 10.54 8.87 5.67
C GLN A 41 9.35 7.90 5.56
N VAL A 42 9.17 7.27 4.39
CA VAL A 42 8.14 6.25 4.17
C VAL A 42 8.35 5.04 5.09
N LEU A 43 9.61 4.60 5.26
CA LEU A 43 9.93 3.48 6.13
C LEU A 43 9.64 3.80 7.59
N GLU A 44 9.98 4.98 8.06
CA GLU A 44 9.73 5.45 9.44
C GLU A 44 8.23 5.61 9.71
N ALA A 45 7.49 6.22 8.79
CA ALA A 45 6.05 6.35 8.87
C ALA A 45 5.36 4.96 8.91
N PHE A 46 5.81 4.03 8.07
CA PHE A 46 5.31 2.67 8.08
C PHE A 46 5.59 1.96 9.41
N ILE A 47 6.81 2.06 9.94
CA ILE A 47 7.18 1.46 11.22
C ILE A 47 6.32 2.01 12.36
N ALA A 48 6.18 3.35 12.42
CA ALA A 48 5.35 4.00 13.42
C ALA A 48 3.91 3.51 13.38
N GLN A 49 3.28 3.52 12.20
CA GLN A 49 1.87 3.12 12.05
C GLN A 49 1.65 1.62 12.25
N HIS A 50 2.55 0.78 11.74
CA HIS A 50 2.37 -0.67 11.74
C HIS A 50 2.49 -1.29 13.13
N TYR A 51 3.29 -0.69 14.01
CA TYR A 51 3.55 -1.21 15.35
C TYR A 51 2.84 -0.43 16.46
N LEU A 52 1.98 0.55 16.12
CA LEU A 52 1.17 1.26 17.12
C LEU A 52 0.25 0.31 17.91
N ASP A 53 -0.43 -0.59 17.18
CA ASP A 53 -1.44 -1.50 17.74
C ASP A 53 -0.98 -2.96 17.77
N GLY A 54 0.22 -3.25 17.28
CA GLY A 54 0.74 -4.61 17.12
C GLY A 54 1.97 -4.90 17.95
N GLY A 55 2.21 -6.17 18.26
CA GLY A 55 3.42 -6.60 18.95
C GLY A 55 4.67 -6.36 18.08
N VAL A 56 5.54 -5.43 18.49
CA VAL A 56 6.81 -5.19 17.83
C VAL A 56 7.79 -6.32 18.14
N PRO A 57 8.55 -6.84 17.17
CA PRO A 57 9.59 -7.83 17.44
C PRO A 57 10.83 -7.16 18.07
N PRO A 58 11.64 -7.88 18.84
CA PRO A 58 12.83 -7.33 19.49
C PRO A 58 13.91 -6.89 18.51
N LEU A 59 13.82 -7.33 17.24
CA LEU A 59 14.78 -6.95 16.18
C LEU A 59 14.02 -6.62 14.88
N LEU A 60 14.29 -5.42 14.37
CA LEU A 60 13.90 -4.98 13.03
C LEU A 60 15.16 -5.01 12.13
N VAL A 61 15.06 -5.70 11.00
CA VAL A 61 16.10 -5.71 9.95
C VAL A 61 15.61 -4.85 8.81
N LEU A 62 16.30 -3.75 8.53
CA LEU A 62 15.81 -2.69 7.65
C LEU A 62 16.78 -2.44 6.50
N SER A 63 16.27 -1.93 5.38
CA SER A 63 17.07 -1.55 4.21
C SER A 63 17.84 -0.25 4.44
N HIS A 64 17.33 0.65 5.28
CA HIS A 64 17.91 1.95 5.58
C HIS A 64 18.00 2.15 7.09
N ALA A 65 18.91 3.05 7.51
CA ALA A 65 18.94 3.52 8.88
C ALA A 65 17.70 4.38 9.14
N VAL A 66 17.09 4.21 10.29
CA VAL A 66 15.94 5.00 10.76
C VAL A 66 16.34 5.77 12.02
N ASP A 67 15.54 6.78 12.37
CA ASP A 67 15.80 7.58 13.56
C ASP A 67 15.80 6.71 14.82
N LYS A 68 16.77 6.98 15.69
CA LYS A 68 16.90 6.27 16.97
C LYS A 68 15.76 6.56 17.92
N SER A 69 15.23 7.78 17.89
CA SER A 69 14.09 8.18 18.72
C SER A 69 12.84 7.36 18.43
N LEU A 70 12.60 7.00 17.16
CA LEU A 70 11.52 6.10 16.77
C LEU A 70 11.66 4.71 17.42
N ILE A 71 12.87 4.15 17.41
CA ILE A 71 13.15 2.83 18.00
C ILE A 71 13.06 2.86 19.53
N GLU A 72 13.47 3.96 20.14
CA GLU A 72 13.34 4.18 21.59
C GLU A 72 11.85 4.30 21.98
N ALA A 73 11.07 5.06 21.22
CA ALA A 73 9.62 5.18 21.42
C ALA A 73 8.90 3.83 21.33
N LEU A 74 9.23 3.01 20.30
CA LEU A 74 8.70 1.65 20.18
C LEU A 74 9.10 0.75 21.36
N SER A 75 10.32 0.87 21.87
CA SER A 75 10.77 0.12 23.02
C SER A 75 10.02 0.50 24.29
N LEU A 76 9.78 1.80 24.50
CA LEU A 76 8.99 2.30 25.62
C LEU A 76 7.54 1.85 25.55
N GLN A 77 6.93 1.98 24.39
CA GLN A 77 5.53 1.61 24.17
C GLN A 77 5.29 0.10 24.36
N SER A 78 6.19 -0.73 23.82
CA SER A 78 6.02 -2.20 23.84
C SER A 78 6.49 -2.85 25.15
N GLY A 79 7.23 -2.13 25.98
CA GLY A 79 7.83 -2.66 27.21
C GLY A 79 8.97 -3.67 26.99
N ILE A 80 9.45 -3.82 25.75
CA ILE A 80 10.59 -4.67 25.38
C ILE A 80 11.67 -3.84 24.70
N LYS A 81 12.93 -4.29 24.81
CA LYS A 81 14.02 -3.66 24.08
C LYS A 81 13.94 -3.99 22.60
N VAL A 82 13.63 -2.99 21.77
CA VAL A 82 13.63 -3.08 20.31
C VAL A 82 14.97 -2.59 19.78
N THR A 83 15.50 -3.26 18.77
CA THR A 83 16.72 -2.86 18.07
C THR A 83 16.47 -2.84 16.56
N ALA A 84 17.07 -1.88 15.84
CA ALA A 84 17.05 -1.81 14.40
C ALA A 84 18.47 -2.09 13.85
N GLN A 85 18.53 -2.85 12.75
CA GLN A 85 19.77 -3.18 12.07
C GLN A 85 19.61 -2.97 10.56
N HIS A 86 20.33 -2.01 9.97
CA HIS A 86 20.27 -1.67 8.55
C HIS A 86 21.41 -2.27 7.71
N GLN A 87 22.49 -2.73 8.32
CA GLN A 87 23.60 -3.40 7.66
C GLN A 87 23.86 -4.78 8.30
N PRO A 88 22.93 -5.71 8.11
CA PRO A 88 23.06 -7.01 8.74
C PRO A 88 24.16 -7.85 8.08
N ARG A 89 24.79 -8.72 8.88
CA ARG A 89 25.64 -9.80 8.39
C ARG A 89 24.81 -11.06 8.16
N GLU A 90 25.40 -12.07 7.49
CA GLU A 90 24.75 -13.36 7.33
C GLU A 90 24.35 -14.00 8.68
N PRO A 91 23.21 -14.70 8.75
CA PRO A 91 22.22 -14.99 7.66
C PRO A 91 21.17 -13.87 7.46
N ARG A 92 21.14 -12.82 8.25
CA ARG A 92 20.13 -11.75 8.20
C ARG A 92 20.19 -10.94 6.92
N ARG A 93 21.39 -10.83 6.32
CA ARG A 93 21.59 -10.18 5.04
C ARG A 93 20.77 -10.88 3.93
N ALA A 94 20.86 -12.21 3.87
CA ALA A 94 20.08 -12.99 2.89
C ALA A 94 18.57 -12.76 3.05
N TRP A 95 18.06 -12.63 4.29
CA TRP A 95 16.65 -12.33 4.53
C TRP A 95 16.28 -10.92 4.05
N LEU A 96 17.14 -9.94 4.28
CA LEU A 96 16.92 -8.56 3.81
C LEU A 96 16.90 -8.52 2.28
N ASP A 97 17.86 -9.16 1.62
CA ASP A 97 17.96 -9.23 0.16
C ASP A 97 16.72 -9.91 -0.44
N MET A 98 16.24 -10.99 0.19
CA MET A 98 14.99 -11.67 -0.20
C MET A 98 13.78 -10.72 -0.09
N CYS A 99 13.67 -9.94 1.00
CA CYS A 99 12.59 -8.98 1.18
C CYS A 99 12.63 -7.86 0.13
N ILE A 100 13.81 -7.32 -0.16
CA ILE A 100 14.00 -6.27 -1.18
C ILE A 100 13.61 -6.81 -2.56
N GLN A 101 14.08 -8.01 -2.91
CA GLN A 101 13.72 -8.64 -4.17
C GLN A 101 12.22 -8.93 -4.26
N GLY A 102 11.62 -9.45 -3.20
CA GLY A 102 10.18 -9.69 -3.12
C GLY A 102 9.36 -8.41 -3.29
N ALA A 103 9.78 -7.30 -2.66
CA ALA A 103 9.14 -5.99 -2.81
C ALA A 103 9.20 -5.48 -4.25
N ARG A 104 10.35 -5.60 -4.92
CA ARG A 104 10.52 -5.21 -6.33
C ARG A 104 9.62 -6.02 -7.27
N ILE A 105 9.53 -7.34 -7.07
CA ILE A 105 8.65 -8.20 -7.87
C ILE A 105 7.18 -7.79 -7.67
N LYS A 106 6.77 -7.56 -6.42
CA LYS A 106 5.39 -7.18 -6.12
C LYS A 106 5.03 -5.80 -6.67
N LEU A 107 5.93 -4.84 -6.63
CA LEU A 107 5.74 -3.53 -7.23
C LEU A 107 5.60 -3.65 -8.77
N ALA A 108 6.50 -4.41 -9.41
CA ALA A 108 6.42 -4.63 -10.85
C ALA A 108 5.10 -5.31 -11.28
N GLN A 109 4.61 -6.26 -10.49
CA GLN A 109 3.31 -6.90 -10.72
C GLN A 109 2.16 -5.91 -10.60
N LEU A 110 2.15 -5.06 -9.56
CA LEU A 110 1.12 -4.03 -9.36
C LEU A 110 1.08 -3.05 -10.54
N LEU A 111 2.24 -2.51 -10.94
CA LEU A 111 2.33 -1.57 -12.06
C LEU A 111 1.90 -2.20 -13.40
N ALA A 112 2.25 -3.47 -13.63
CA ALA A 112 1.81 -4.20 -14.82
C ALA A 112 0.29 -4.44 -14.82
N GLU A 113 -0.30 -4.71 -13.66
CA GLU A 113 -1.73 -4.88 -13.50
C GLU A 113 -2.49 -3.57 -13.77
N GLU A 114 -2.03 -2.46 -13.20
CA GLU A 114 -2.61 -1.12 -13.43
C GLU A 114 -2.54 -0.74 -14.91
N GLY A 115 -1.39 -0.91 -15.57
CA GLY A 115 -1.26 -0.67 -17.01
C GLY A 115 -2.19 -1.54 -17.85
N SER A 116 -2.40 -2.81 -17.45
CA SER A 116 -3.36 -3.70 -18.10
C SER A 116 -4.82 -3.24 -17.93
N GLN A 117 -5.19 -2.73 -16.76
CA GLN A 117 -6.54 -2.20 -16.51
C GLN A 117 -6.81 -0.93 -17.35
N GLN A 118 -5.86 -0.01 -17.41
CA GLN A 118 -5.98 1.18 -18.28
C GLN A 118 -6.13 0.81 -19.75
N ALA A 119 -5.34 -0.17 -20.24
CA ALA A 119 -5.44 -0.65 -21.62
C ALA A 119 -6.82 -1.26 -21.91
N ARG A 120 -7.42 -1.99 -20.96
CA ARG A 120 -8.77 -2.55 -21.08
C ARG A 120 -9.84 -1.46 -21.12
N THR A 121 -9.73 -0.44 -20.27
CA THR A 121 -10.65 0.71 -20.28
C THR A 121 -10.58 1.43 -21.61
N ARG A 122 -9.38 1.68 -22.15
CA ARG A 122 -9.22 2.29 -23.46
C ARG A 122 -9.85 1.45 -24.55
N ALA A 123 -9.57 0.17 -24.60
CA ALA A 123 -10.18 -0.73 -25.60
C ALA A 123 -11.70 -0.75 -25.54
N LEU A 124 -12.30 -0.63 -24.34
CA LEU A 124 -13.75 -0.52 -24.19
C LEU A 124 -14.29 0.81 -24.77
N VAL A 125 -13.65 1.92 -24.45
CA VAL A 125 -14.00 3.25 -24.94
C VAL A 125 -13.93 3.29 -26.46
N ASP A 126 -12.84 2.75 -27.04
CA ASP A 126 -12.63 2.66 -28.48
C ASP A 126 -13.70 1.78 -29.17
N ALA A 127 -14.00 0.61 -28.56
CA ALA A 127 -14.99 -0.32 -29.10
C ALA A 127 -16.44 0.24 -29.09
N LEU A 128 -16.71 1.16 -28.17
CA LEU A 128 -18.02 1.82 -28.04
C LEU A 128 -18.06 3.18 -28.75
N ASP A 129 -16.98 3.59 -29.41
CA ASP A 129 -16.81 4.89 -30.11
C ASP A 129 -17.18 6.09 -29.20
N LEU A 130 -16.71 6.05 -27.95
CA LEU A 130 -17.00 7.09 -26.96
C LEU A 130 -15.92 8.18 -27.01
N ALA A 131 -16.33 9.45 -27.02
CA ALA A 131 -15.43 10.59 -26.89
C ALA A 131 -15.12 10.84 -25.40
N VAL A 132 -14.04 10.23 -24.91
CA VAL A 132 -13.57 10.36 -23.52
C VAL A 132 -12.24 11.08 -23.52
N GLU A 133 -12.16 12.26 -22.91
CA GLU A 133 -10.92 13.05 -22.83
C GLU A 133 -9.95 12.48 -21.79
N ASP A 134 -10.48 12.06 -20.64
CA ASP A 134 -9.70 11.52 -19.53
C ASP A 134 -10.28 10.17 -19.05
N LEU A 135 -9.49 9.11 -19.22
CA LEU A 135 -9.90 7.76 -18.84
C LEU A 135 -9.93 7.54 -17.31
N ASP A 136 -9.21 8.32 -16.54
CA ASP A 136 -9.18 8.18 -15.08
C ASP A 136 -10.50 8.63 -14.45
N THR A 137 -11.19 9.58 -15.10
CA THR A 137 -12.51 10.07 -14.70
C THR A 137 -13.66 9.32 -15.39
N PHE A 138 -13.35 8.40 -16.31
CA PHE A 138 -14.36 7.62 -17.00
C PHE A 138 -15.11 6.70 -16.05
N ARG A 139 -16.44 6.91 -15.95
CA ARG A 139 -17.31 6.21 -15.01
C ARG A 139 -18.32 5.38 -15.73
N ILE A 140 -18.48 4.13 -15.28
CA ILE A 140 -19.53 3.20 -15.73
C ILE A 140 -20.37 2.82 -14.54
N GLU A 141 -21.68 2.94 -14.69
CA GLU A 141 -22.65 2.44 -13.73
C GLU A 141 -23.50 1.34 -14.38
N CYS A 142 -23.64 0.21 -13.71
CA CYS A 142 -24.49 -0.88 -14.16
C CYS A 142 -25.59 -1.12 -13.14
N PHE A 143 -26.82 -1.07 -13.62
CA PHE A 143 -28.03 -1.30 -12.81
C PHE A 143 -28.62 -2.67 -13.14
N ASP A 144 -28.83 -3.47 -12.12
CA ASP A 144 -29.58 -4.71 -12.18
C ASP A 144 -30.91 -4.54 -11.44
N ILE A 145 -32.00 -4.83 -12.12
CA ILE A 145 -33.35 -4.70 -11.58
C ILE A 145 -33.97 -6.07 -11.51
N SER A 146 -34.22 -6.57 -10.30
CA SER A 146 -34.82 -7.87 -10.03
C SER A 146 -36.32 -7.71 -9.70
N HIS A 147 -37.16 -8.43 -10.41
CA HIS A 147 -38.57 -8.56 -10.13
C HIS A 147 -38.87 -9.95 -9.58
N THR A 148 -39.27 -10.03 -8.32
CA THR A 148 -39.84 -11.27 -7.79
C THR A 148 -41.35 -11.21 -7.94
N ALA A 149 -41.96 -12.19 -8.58
CA ALA A 149 -43.40 -12.20 -8.89
C ALA A 149 -44.24 -11.95 -7.62
N GLY A 150 -44.80 -10.75 -7.50
CA GLY A 150 -45.70 -10.35 -6.40
C GLY A 150 -45.03 -9.67 -5.19
N GLU A 151 -43.70 -9.44 -5.22
CA GLU A 151 -42.96 -8.72 -4.16
C GLU A 151 -42.31 -7.45 -4.70
N SER A 152 -41.79 -6.65 -3.75
CA SER A 152 -41.15 -5.37 -4.03
C SER A 152 -39.99 -5.50 -5.02
N THR A 153 -39.99 -4.69 -6.06
CA THR A 153 -38.87 -4.56 -7.00
C THR A 153 -37.61 -4.07 -6.26
N GLN A 154 -36.52 -4.77 -6.44
CA GLN A 154 -35.23 -4.36 -5.92
C GLN A 154 -34.26 -4.05 -7.07
N ALA A 155 -33.44 -3.02 -6.89
CA ALA A 155 -32.40 -2.72 -7.84
C ALA A 155 -31.04 -2.60 -7.14
N SER A 156 -29.98 -2.95 -7.85
CA SER A 156 -28.61 -2.74 -7.42
C SER A 156 -27.84 -1.94 -8.46
N CYS A 157 -26.90 -1.13 -7.99
CA CYS A 157 -25.98 -0.39 -8.83
C CYS A 157 -24.56 -0.78 -8.45
N VAL A 158 -23.75 -1.12 -9.45
CA VAL A 158 -22.29 -1.30 -9.33
C VAL A 158 -21.59 -0.21 -10.11
N VAL A 159 -20.43 0.20 -9.64
CA VAL A 159 -19.69 1.34 -10.17
C VAL A 159 -18.27 0.91 -10.54
N PHE A 160 -17.85 1.28 -11.76
CA PHE A 160 -16.49 1.18 -12.26
C PHE A 160 -15.99 2.60 -12.56
N GLU A 161 -14.83 2.98 -12.00
CA GLU A 161 -14.19 4.29 -12.16
C GLU A 161 -12.72 4.17 -11.78
N ALA A 162 -11.85 5.02 -12.34
CA ALA A 162 -10.40 4.93 -12.13
C ALA A 162 -9.87 3.50 -12.40
N HIS A 163 -10.29 2.91 -13.54
CA HIS A 163 -9.91 1.59 -14.05
C HIS A 163 -10.23 0.40 -13.15
N ARG A 164 -11.10 0.54 -12.14
CA ARG A 164 -11.45 -0.52 -11.19
C ARG A 164 -12.88 -0.43 -10.66
N MET A 165 -13.36 -1.54 -10.10
CA MET A 165 -14.65 -1.57 -9.41
C MET A 165 -14.58 -0.77 -8.10
N GLN A 166 -15.52 0.14 -7.89
CA GLN A 166 -15.62 1.03 -6.72
C GLN A 166 -16.64 0.49 -5.71
N ASN A 167 -16.28 -0.55 -4.96
CA ASN A 167 -17.20 -1.24 -4.04
C ASN A 167 -17.86 -0.32 -3.01
N ALA A 168 -17.18 0.72 -2.57
CA ALA A 168 -17.72 1.72 -1.63
C ALA A 168 -18.87 2.55 -2.22
N GLN A 169 -18.98 2.58 -3.55
CA GLN A 169 -20.02 3.34 -4.27
C GLN A 169 -21.20 2.47 -4.71
N TYR A 170 -21.19 1.19 -4.41
CA TYR A 170 -22.32 0.30 -4.72
C TYR A 170 -23.57 0.71 -3.94
N ARG A 171 -24.73 0.63 -4.56
CA ARG A 171 -26.01 1.00 -3.97
C ARG A 171 -27.04 -0.10 -4.19
N ARG A 172 -27.94 -0.21 -3.23
CA ARG A 172 -29.18 -1.02 -3.32
C ARG A 172 -30.35 -0.08 -3.18
N TYR A 173 -31.38 -0.33 -3.97
CA TYR A 173 -32.62 0.43 -4.01
C TYR A 173 -33.77 -0.54 -3.76
N ASN A 174 -34.69 -0.17 -2.87
CA ASN A 174 -35.93 -0.91 -2.55
C ASN A 174 -37.15 -0.15 -3.03
#